data_9e1971b2ea883055666117a253cb3aad
#
_entry.id   9e1971b2ea883055666117a253cb3aad
#
_cell.length_a   1.000
_cell.length_b   1.000
_cell.length_c   1.000
_cell.angle_alpha   90.00
_cell.angle_beta   90.00
_cell.angle_gamma   90.00
#
_symmetry.space_group_name_H-M   'P 1'
#
loop_
_entity.id
_entity.type
_entity.pdbx_description
1 polymer ?
#
loop_
_entity_poly.entity_id
_entity_poly.type
_entity_poly.pdbx_seq_one_letter_code
_entity_poly.pdbx_strand_id
1 'polypeptide(L)'
;VPVMSFLVAHPRGRLLFDTGVHCQARVDPIGRMGPERAKRLIVKSREGDDVVPQLGLLGLKAGEVRYVANSHLHFDHCGGNEFFPRATFLVQRAEMEAARRPGFAPGYNPSPLDFDHPLDYQLVDGEHDVFGDGSVILFPTFGHTPGHQSLRVRAGKGADLVCAADACYTRENMDRDVLPRILWDA
;
A
#
# COMPACT_ATOMS: atom_id res chain seq x y z
N VAL A 1 14.91 0.05 -4.30
CA VAL A 1 14.08 0.94 -3.47
C VAL A 1 13.53 0.11 -2.33
N PRO A 2 13.58 0.54 -1.07
CA PRO A 2 12.89 -0.14 0.02
C PRO A 2 11.38 0.03 -0.13
N VAL A 3 10.63 -1.05 0.11
CA VAL A 3 9.17 -1.03 0.21
C VAL A 3 8.82 -0.99 1.70
N MET A 4 8.06 -0.01 2.12
CA MET A 4 7.79 0.24 3.54
C MET A 4 6.30 0.11 3.83
N SER A 5 6.00 -0.47 5.00
CA SER A 5 4.65 -0.44 5.59
C SER A 5 4.68 0.42 6.85
N PHE A 6 3.63 1.18 7.10
CA PHE A 6 3.56 2.07 8.26
C PHE A 6 2.40 1.68 9.18
N LEU A 7 2.71 1.44 10.45
CA LEU A 7 1.70 1.18 11.46
C LEU A 7 1.39 2.46 12.24
N VAL A 8 0.12 2.87 12.21
CA VAL A 8 -0.40 3.99 13.01
C VAL A 8 -1.17 3.43 14.20
N ALA A 9 -0.69 3.72 15.42
CA ALA A 9 -1.37 3.40 16.66
C ALA A 9 -2.27 4.58 17.06
N HIS A 10 -3.58 4.36 17.07
CA HIS A 10 -4.57 5.36 17.42
C HIS A 10 -5.47 4.82 18.56
N PRO A 11 -6.02 5.66 19.48
CA PRO A 11 -6.92 5.19 20.54
C PRO A 11 -8.15 4.42 20.04
N ARG A 12 -8.62 4.69 18.82
CA ARG A 12 -9.78 4.02 18.21
C ARG A 12 -9.42 2.78 17.38
N GLY A 13 -8.15 2.38 17.34
CA GLY A 13 -7.68 1.18 16.62
C GLY A 13 -6.34 1.40 15.92
N ARG A 14 -5.89 0.38 15.19
CA ARG A 14 -4.65 0.42 14.43
C ARG A 14 -4.93 0.46 12.95
N LEU A 15 -4.22 1.33 12.24
CA LEU A 15 -4.17 1.38 10.77
C LEU A 15 -2.80 0.88 10.32
N LEU A 16 -2.78 -0.05 9.39
CA LEU A 16 -1.59 -0.40 8.62
C LEU A 16 -1.70 0.23 7.23
N PHE A 17 -0.72 1.04 6.85
CA PHE A 17 -0.62 1.63 5.52
C PHE A 17 0.37 0.80 4.71
N ASP A 18 -0.13 0.15 3.67
CA ASP A 18 0.48 -0.88 2.84
C ASP A 18 0.88 -2.17 3.60
N THR A 19 0.90 -3.27 2.88
CA THR A 19 1.21 -4.61 3.42
C THR A 19 2.48 -5.21 2.82
N GLY A 20 3.15 -4.47 1.94
CA GLY A 20 4.41 -4.89 1.35
C GLY A 20 4.30 -6.00 0.32
N VAL A 21 5.44 -6.55 -0.04
CA VAL A 21 5.57 -7.70 -0.95
C VAL A 21 5.18 -8.98 -0.23
N HIS A 22 4.45 -9.87 -0.89
CA HIS A 22 4.13 -11.18 -0.33
C HIS A 22 5.40 -12.04 -0.13
N CYS A 23 5.47 -12.76 1.00
CA CYS A 23 6.64 -13.58 1.37
C CYS A 23 7.00 -14.66 0.32
N GLN A 24 6.02 -15.21 -0.40
CA GLN A 24 6.28 -16.17 -1.47
C GLN A 24 7.09 -15.58 -2.64
N ALA A 25 7.04 -14.28 -2.88
CA ALA A 25 7.81 -13.66 -3.95
C ALA A 25 9.34 -13.83 -3.78
N ARG A 26 9.80 -14.07 -2.55
CA ARG A 26 11.19 -14.42 -2.25
C ARG A 26 11.54 -15.86 -2.64
N VAL A 27 10.62 -16.80 -2.44
CA VAL A 27 10.85 -18.25 -2.60
C VAL A 27 10.50 -18.72 -3.99
N ASP A 28 9.37 -18.23 -4.51
CA ASP A 28 8.88 -18.53 -5.86
C ASP A 28 8.44 -17.24 -6.57
N PRO A 29 9.40 -16.43 -7.04
CA PRO A 29 9.09 -15.19 -7.72
C PRO A 29 8.26 -15.36 -9.00
N ILE A 30 8.48 -16.46 -9.73
CA ILE A 30 7.74 -16.73 -10.97
C ILE A 30 6.28 -17.06 -10.68
N GLY A 31 6.02 -17.95 -9.71
CA GLY A 31 4.66 -18.30 -9.32
C GLY A 31 3.90 -17.14 -8.72
N ARG A 32 4.57 -16.30 -7.90
CA ARG A 32 3.88 -15.18 -7.23
C ARG A 32 3.75 -13.93 -8.09
N MET A 33 4.81 -13.53 -8.80
CA MET A 33 4.82 -12.26 -9.53
C MET A 33 4.60 -12.41 -11.04
N GLY A 34 4.62 -13.64 -11.55
CA GLY A 34 4.63 -13.94 -12.97
C GLY A 34 6.02 -13.82 -13.61
N PRO A 35 6.26 -14.52 -14.74
CA PRO A 35 7.59 -14.65 -15.35
C PRO A 35 8.17 -13.30 -15.83
N GLU A 36 7.36 -12.41 -16.36
CA GLU A 36 7.87 -11.14 -16.89
C GLU A 36 8.33 -10.18 -15.78
N ARG A 37 7.62 -10.14 -14.65
CA ARG A 37 8.02 -9.33 -13.50
C ARG A 37 9.22 -9.93 -12.80
N ALA A 38 9.25 -11.25 -12.62
CA ALA A 38 10.37 -11.97 -12.01
C ALA A 38 11.68 -11.84 -12.78
N LYS A 39 11.66 -11.63 -14.10
CA LYS A 39 12.86 -11.33 -14.90
C LYS A 39 13.43 -9.92 -14.64
N ARG A 40 12.57 -8.98 -14.25
CA ARG A 40 12.95 -7.56 -14.11
C ARG A 40 13.24 -7.16 -12.67
N LEU A 41 12.64 -7.84 -11.70
CA LEU A 41 12.66 -7.47 -10.29
C LEU A 41 13.26 -8.60 -9.46
N ILE A 42 14.13 -8.24 -8.54
CA ILE A 42 14.69 -9.15 -7.55
C ILE A 42 14.17 -8.67 -6.18
N VAL A 43 13.39 -9.51 -5.51
CA VAL A 43 12.95 -9.26 -4.14
C VAL A 43 14.11 -9.58 -3.20
N LYS A 44 14.68 -8.53 -2.61
CA LYS A 44 15.76 -8.63 -1.61
C LYS A 44 15.15 -8.48 -0.22
N SER A 45 14.61 -9.57 0.31
CA SER A 45 14.10 -9.64 1.67
C SER A 45 14.64 -10.89 2.36
N ARG A 46 14.69 -10.87 3.69
CA ARG A 46 15.03 -12.03 4.53
C ARG A 46 13.74 -12.66 5.06
N GLU A 47 13.86 -13.86 5.56
CA GLU A 47 12.78 -14.43 6.35
C GLU A 47 12.53 -13.56 7.58
N GLY A 48 11.26 -13.20 7.81
CA GLY A 48 10.87 -12.32 8.89
C GLY A 48 10.82 -10.82 8.54
N ASP A 49 11.26 -10.40 7.34
CA ASP A 49 11.11 -9.00 6.89
C ASP A 49 9.66 -8.68 6.47
N ASP A 50 8.82 -9.71 6.32
CA ASP A 50 7.43 -9.57 5.94
C ASP A 50 6.60 -8.89 7.04
N VAL A 51 5.51 -8.24 6.66
CA VAL A 51 4.72 -7.39 7.56
C VAL A 51 4.20 -8.10 8.83
N VAL A 52 3.80 -9.38 8.73
CA VAL A 52 3.24 -10.11 9.88
C VAL A 52 4.31 -10.44 10.93
N PRO A 53 5.48 -11.02 10.59
CA PRO A 53 6.60 -11.13 11.54
C PRO A 53 7.03 -9.79 12.14
N GLN A 54 7.06 -8.71 11.35
CA GLN A 54 7.41 -7.38 11.84
C GLN A 54 6.40 -6.84 12.87
N LEU A 55 5.10 -7.07 12.69
CA LEU A 55 4.10 -6.79 13.72
C LEU A 55 4.35 -7.63 14.99
N GLY A 56 4.77 -8.89 14.81
CA GLY A 56 5.14 -9.77 15.93
C GLY A 56 6.27 -9.23 16.79
N LEU A 57 7.28 -8.56 16.19
CA LEU A 57 8.36 -7.90 16.93
C LEU A 57 7.85 -6.74 17.81
N LEU A 58 6.71 -6.13 17.43
CA LEU A 58 6.02 -5.11 18.24
C LEU A 58 5.03 -5.72 19.25
N GLY A 59 4.99 -7.06 19.39
CA GLY A 59 4.04 -7.76 20.25
C GLY A 59 2.62 -7.77 19.73
N LEU A 60 2.41 -7.52 18.42
CA LEU A 60 1.09 -7.41 17.80
C LEU A 60 0.80 -8.61 16.91
N LYS A 61 -0.49 -8.94 16.80
CA LYS A 61 -1.01 -9.94 15.86
C LYS A 61 -1.72 -9.23 14.70
N ALA A 62 -1.73 -9.84 13.51
CA ALA A 62 -2.44 -9.31 12.36
C ALA A 62 -3.94 -9.03 12.64
N GLY A 63 -4.59 -9.87 13.44
CA GLY A 63 -5.99 -9.68 13.85
C GLY A 63 -6.27 -8.47 14.76
N GLU A 64 -5.24 -7.75 15.21
CA GLU A 64 -5.37 -6.51 16.01
C GLU A 64 -5.27 -5.25 15.12
N VAL A 65 -4.98 -5.41 13.84
CA VAL A 65 -5.05 -4.35 12.84
C VAL A 65 -6.51 -4.19 12.46
N ARG A 66 -7.06 -3.00 12.72
CA ARG A 66 -8.47 -2.69 12.43
C ARG A 66 -8.67 -2.27 10.98
N TYR A 67 -7.77 -1.45 10.48
CA TYR A 67 -7.80 -0.94 9.12
C TYR A 67 -6.50 -1.26 8.39
N VAL A 68 -6.62 -1.64 7.13
CA VAL A 68 -5.50 -1.64 6.18
C VAL A 68 -5.85 -0.62 5.10
N ALA A 69 -4.96 0.33 4.84
CA ALA A 69 -5.11 1.21 3.69
C ALA A 69 -4.00 0.88 2.69
N ASN A 70 -4.37 0.52 1.47
CA ASN A 70 -3.39 0.41 0.41
C ASN A 70 -3.22 1.75 -0.29
N SER A 71 -1.98 2.20 -0.43
CA SER A 71 -1.67 3.37 -1.23
C SER A 71 -2.13 3.16 -2.68
N HIS A 72 -1.90 1.96 -3.18
CA HIS A 72 -2.36 1.45 -4.47
C HIS A 72 -2.23 -0.08 -4.51
N LEU A 73 -2.63 -0.72 -5.62
CA LEU A 73 -2.71 -2.18 -5.71
C LEU A 73 -1.56 -2.82 -6.52
N HIS A 74 -0.37 -2.25 -6.52
CA HIS A 74 0.81 -2.97 -6.99
C HIS A 74 1.23 -4.05 -5.97
N PHE A 75 1.85 -5.11 -6.48
CA PHE A 75 2.24 -6.33 -5.74
C PHE A 75 3.11 -6.06 -4.51
N ASP A 76 3.85 -4.97 -4.52
CA ASP A 76 4.75 -4.56 -3.45
C ASP A 76 4.10 -3.65 -2.39
N HIS A 77 2.84 -3.28 -2.58
CA HIS A 77 2.05 -2.49 -1.63
C HIS A 77 0.86 -3.26 -1.05
N CYS A 78 0.27 -4.18 -1.81
CA CYS A 78 -0.89 -4.98 -1.37
C CYS A 78 -0.61 -6.48 -1.25
N GLY A 79 0.64 -6.93 -1.47
CA GLY A 79 0.98 -8.35 -1.50
C GLY A 79 0.68 -9.13 -0.24
N GLY A 80 0.66 -8.50 0.93
CA GLY A 80 0.34 -9.12 2.21
C GLY A 80 -1.12 -8.97 2.66
N ASN A 81 -2.04 -8.48 1.81
CA ASN A 81 -3.44 -8.21 2.19
C ASN A 81 -4.14 -9.45 2.77
N GLU A 82 -3.92 -10.62 2.21
CA GLU A 82 -4.54 -11.87 2.66
C GLU A 82 -4.27 -12.23 4.13
N PHE A 83 -3.21 -11.69 4.73
CA PHE A 83 -2.85 -11.94 6.12
C PHE A 83 -3.72 -11.14 7.12
N PHE A 84 -4.59 -10.25 6.64
CA PHE A 84 -5.42 -9.39 7.47
C PHE A 84 -6.93 -9.61 7.25
N PRO A 85 -7.45 -10.85 7.38
CA PRO A 85 -8.84 -11.16 7.01
C PRO A 85 -9.90 -10.52 7.92
N ARG A 86 -9.47 -9.85 9.01
CA ARG A 86 -10.37 -9.16 9.95
C ARG A 86 -10.34 -7.64 9.80
N ALA A 87 -9.45 -7.11 8.98
CA ALA A 87 -9.33 -5.69 8.76
C ALA A 87 -10.34 -5.20 7.72
N THR A 88 -10.78 -3.95 7.87
CA THR A 88 -11.46 -3.22 6.80
C THR A 88 -10.38 -2.56 5.92
N PHE A 89 -10.43 -2.81 4.62
CA PHE A 89 -9.48 -2.29 3.65
C PHE A 89 -9.98 -1.00 3.04
N LEU A 90 -9.19 0.07 3.15
CA LEU A 90 -9.50 1.40 2.63
C LEU A 90 -8.73 1.61 1.32
N VAL A 91 -9.43 1.62 0.20
CA VAL A 91 -8.85 1.75 -1.15
C VAL A 91 -9.67 2.76 -1.94
N GLN A 92 -9.02 3.63 -2.71
CA GLN A 92 -9.74 4.53 -3.61
C GLN A 92 -10.56 3.72 -4.63
N ARG A 93 -11.79 4.14 -4.88
CA ARG A 93 -12.69 3.49 -5.86
C ARG A 93 -12.03 3.40 -7.24
N ALA A 94 -11.39 4.48 -7.68
CA ALA A 94 -10.69 4.52 -8.96
C ALA A 94 -9.60 3.46 -9.07
N GLU A 95 -8.89 3.17 -7.97
CA GLU A 95 -7.85 2.14 -7.92
C GLU A 95 -8.43 0.74 -8.11
N MET A 96 -9.47 0.42 -7.33
CA MET A 96 -10.12 -0.89 -7.40
C MET A 96 -10.79 -1.12 -8.78
N GLU A 97 -11.42 -0.09 -9.34
CA GLU A 97 -12.03 -0.17 -10.66
C GLU A 97 -10.99 -0.39 -11.76
N ALA A 98 -9.85 0.31 -11.67
CA ALA A 98 -8.75 0.13 -12.60
C ALA A 98 -8.11 -1.26 -12.47
N ALA A 99 -7.90 -1.76 -11.23
CA ALA A 99 -7.34 -3.07 -10.97
C ALA A 99 -8.19 -4.22 -11.55
N ARG A 100 -9.50 -4.06 -11.56
CA ARG A 100 -10.47 -5.04 -12.10
C ARG A 100 -10.66 -4.96 -13.62
N ARG A 101 -9.99 -4.03 -14.30
CA ARG A 101 -10.06 -3.85 -15.76
C ARG A 101 -8.70 -4.12 -16.41
N PRO A 102 -8.35 -5.37 -16.72
CA PRO A 102 -7.08 -5.70 -17.36
C PRO A 102 -6.82 -4.86 -18.61
N GLY A 103 -5.63 -4.26 -18.70
CA GLY A 103 -5.24 -3.42 -19.84
C GLY A 103 -5.86 -2.00 -19.84
N PHE A 104 -6.58 -1.62 -18.80
CA PHE A 104 -7.17 -0.28 -18.68
C PHE A 104 -6.11 0.82 -18.65
N ALA A 105 -5.03 0.61 -17.92
CA ALA A 105 -3.94 1.58 -17.81
C ALA A 105 -2.62 0.98 -18.29
N PRO A 106 -1.95 1.54 -19.31
CA PRO A 106 -0.65 1.07 -19.75
C PRO A 106 0.36 1.12 -18.59
N GLY A 107 1.02 -0.02 -18.32
CA GLY A 107 1.99 -0.12 -17.21
C GLY A 107 1.40 -0.42 -15.84
N TYR A 108 0.11 -0.20 -15.63
CA TYR A 108 -0.59 -0.62 -14.42
C TYR A 108 -1.06 -2.08 -14.57
N ASN A 109 -0.44 -2.96 -13.84
CA ASN A 109 -0.71 -4.40 -13.92
C ASN A 109 -0.74 -5.04 -12.52
N PRO A 110 -1.79 -4.76 -11.73
CA PRO A 110 -1.99 -5.39 -10.42
C PRO A 110 -2.22 -6.90 -10.60
N SER A 111 -1.80 -7.67 -9.61
CA SER A 111 -2.03 -9.12 -9.61
C SER A 111 -3.29 -9.45 -8.82
N PRO A 112 -4.27 -10.17 -9.39
CA PRO A 112 -5.41 -10.65 -8.62
C PRO A 112 -5.01 -11.47 -7.39
N LEU A 113 -3.85 -12.15 -7.43
CA LEU A 113 -3.30 -12.87 -6.28
C LEU A 113 -2.99 -11.98 -5.08
N ASP A 114 -2.89 -10.67 -5.25
CA ASP A 114 -2.52 -9.73 -4.20
C ASP A 114 -3.74 -8.97 -3.63
N PHE A 115 -4.80 -8.76 -4.42
CA PHE A 115 -5.93 -7.94 -3.99
C PHE A 115 -7.32 -8.60 -4.13
N ASP A 116 -7.48 -9.61 -5.00
CA ASP A 116 -8.80 -10.22 -5.26
C ASP A 116 -9.10 -11.35 -4.27
N HIS A 117 -9.07 -11.01 -2.98
CA HIS A 117 -9.42 -11.88 -1.86
C HIS A 117 -10.80 -11.51 -1.32
N PRO A 118 -11.49 -12.44 -0.61
CA PRO A 118 -12.75 -12.16 0.09
C PRO A 118 -12.51 -11.31 1.37
N LEU A 119 -12.00 -10.09 1.18
CA LEU A 119 -11.71 -9.12 2.23
C LEU A 119 -12.77 -8.03 2.28
N ASP A 120 -12.91 -7.38 3.43
CA ASP A 120 -13.84 -6.27 3.63
C ASP A 120 -13.27 -4.97 3.02
N TYR A 121 -13.50 -4.74 1.71
CA TYR A 121 -13.08 -3.54 1.00
C TYR A 121 -14.12 -2.43 1.13
N GLN A 122 -13.75 -1.37 1.84
CA GLN A 122 -14.45 -0.09 1.84
C GLN A 122 -13.81 0.82 0.78
N LEU A 123 -14.53 1.07 -0.30
CA LEU A 123 -14.08 1.98 -1.35
C LEU A 123 -14.31 3.43 -0.91
N VAL A 124 -13.27 4.23 -0.99
CA VAL A 124 -13.30 5.65 -0.62
C VAL A 124 -13.20 6.53 -1.87
N ASP A 125 -13.74 7.73 -1.81
CA ASP A 125 -13.74 8.71 -2.89
C ASP A 125 -13.15 10.02 -2.35
N GLY A 126 -11.94 10.37 -2.78
CA GLY A 126 -11.27 11.57 -2.32
C GLY A 126 -10.63 11.44 -0.93
N GLU A 127 -10.63 12.52 -0.15
CA GLU A 127 -10.10 12.48 1.22
C GLU A 127 -10.99 11.66 2.15
N HIS A 128 -10.35 10.89 3.04
CA HIS A 128 -11.03 10.05 4.01
C HIS A 128 -10.36 10.14 5.39
N ASP A 129 -11.13 10.58 6.38
CA ASP A 129 -10.70 10.59 7.78
C ASP A 129 -10.94 9.21 8.42
N VAL A 130 -9.86 8.44 8.59
CA VAL A 130 -9.93 7.03 9.04
C VAL A 130 -10.58 6.88 10.41
N PHE A 131 -10.35 7.83 11.31
CA PHE A 131 -10.85 7.75 12.67
C PHE A 131 -11.91 8.83 13.01
N GLY A 132 -12.20 9.74 12.08
CA GLY A 132 -13.23 10.77 12.26
C GLY A 132 -12.85 11.87 13.26
N ASP A 133 -11.55 12.17 13.41
CA ASP A 133 -11.07 13.24 14.30
C ASP A 133 -9.98 14.12 13.64
N GLY A 134 -9.76 13.95 12.35
CA GLY A 134 -8.81 14.70 11.56
C GLY A 134 -7.34 14.35 11.81
N SER A 135 -7.05 13.32 12.58
CA SER A 135 -5.67 12.95 12.94
C SER A 135 -5.01 12.05 11.91
N VAL A 136 -5.78 11.26 11.18
CA VAL A 136 -5.28 10.28 10.20
C VAL A 136 -6.13 10.36 8.94
N ILE A 137 -5.56 10.95 7.90
CA ILE A 137 -6.26 11.25 6.64
C ILE A 137 -5.60 10.52 5.48
N LEU A 138 -6.39 9.74 4.76
CA LEU A 138 -6.06 9.28 3.41
C LEU A 138 -6.45 10.37 2.42
N PHE A 139 -5.61 10.67 1.44
CA PHE A 139 -5.91 11.67 0.42
C PHE A 139 -5.38 11.26 -0.95
N PRO A 140 -6.09 11.61 -2.03
CA PRO A 140 -5.69 11.26 -3.39
C PRO A 140 -4.35 11.85 -3.77
N THR A 141 -3.51 11.04 -4.41
CA THR A 141 -2.26 11.45 -5.06
C THR A 141 -2.14 10.65 -6.37
N PHE A 142 -3.16 10.82 -7.22
CA PHE A 142 -3.27 10.13 -8.50
C PHE A 142 -2.07 10.42 -9.41
N GLY A 143 -1.73 9.50 -10.29
CA GLY A 143 -0.64 9.66 -11.26
C GLY A 143 0.20 8.39 -11.39
N HIS A 144 0.77 7.87 -10.31
CA HIS A 144 1.47 6.58 -10.32
C HIS A 144 0.53 5.44 -10.70
N THR A 145 -0.66 5.45 -10.12
CA THR A 145 -1.81 4.63 -10.54
C THR A 145 -3.08 5.49 -10.57
N PRO A 146 -4.17 5.00 -11.21
CA PRO A 146 -5.42 5.76 -11.34
C PRO A 146 -6.06 6.19 -10.02
N GLY A 147 -5.85 5.42 -8.95
CA GLY A 147 -6.44 5.69 -7.65
C GLY A 147 -5.42 5.73 -6.52
N HIS A 148 -4.15 6.06 -6.81
CA HIS A 148 -3.12 6.19 -5.79
C HIS A 148 -3.53 7.18 -4.71
N GLN A 149 -3.26 6.83 -3.44
CA GLN A 149 -3.49 7.67 -2.28
C GLN A 149 -2.29 7.70 -1.34
N SER A 150 -2.12 8.82 -0.66
CA SER A 150 -1.12 9.01 0.38
C SER A 150 -1.79 9.11 1.76
N LEU A 151 -0.99 8.96 2.81
CA LEU A 151 -1.44 9.05 4.19
C LEU A 151 -0.82 10.27 4.88
N ARG A 152 -1.66 11.07 5.55
CA ARG A 152 -1.24 12.14 6.46
C ARG A 152 -1.59 11.76 7.89
N VAL A 153 -0.63 11.84 8.80
CA VAL A 153 -0.80 11.58 10.23
C VAL A 153 -0.37 12.80 11.02
N ARG A 154 -1.27 13.32 11.85
CA ARG A 154 -0.96 14.39 12.80
C ARG A 154 -0.17 13.81 13.97
N ALA A 155 1.14 14.10 14.03
CA ALA A 155 2.05 13.58 15.03
C ALA A 155 2.23 14.58 16.18
N GLY A 156 1.25 14.65 17.09
CA GLY A 156 1.33 15.50 18.28
C GLY A 156 1.34 17.00 17.99
N LYS A 157 2.21 17.76 18.68
CA LYS A 157 2.35 19.24 18.53
C LYS A 157 3.31 19.66 17.42
N GLY A 158 3.80 18.73 16.62
CA GLY A 158 4.75 18.98 15.54
C GLY A 158 4.11 19.14 14.16
N ALA A 159 4.93 19.01 13.13
CA ALA A 159 4.48 18.94 11.76
C ALA A 159 3.76 17.60 11.48
N ASP A 160 2.81 17.61 10.54
CA ASP A 160 2.18 16.39 10.06
C ASP A 160 3.23 15.49 9.37
N LEU A 161 3.11 14.18 9.58
CA LEU A 161 3.86 13.18 8.83
C LEU A 161 3.06 12.80 7.59
N VAL A 162 3.71 12.81 6.44
CA VAL A 162 3.12 12.36 5.17
C VAL A 162 3.86 11.13 4.67
N CYS A 163 3.12 10.03 4.47
CA CYS A 163 3.60 8.83 3.80
C CYS A 163 3.11 8.91 2.35
N ALA A 164 4.00 9.34 1.46
CA ALA A 164 3.67 9.60 0.05
C ALA A 164 3.57 8.33 -0.80
N ALA A 165 4.09 7.20 -0.33
CA ALA A 165 4.25 5.96 -1.10
C ALA A 165 4.86 6.27 -2.48
N ASP A 166 4.28 5.75 -3.56
CA ASP A 166 4.84 5.86 -4.91
C ASP A 166 4.49 7.17 -5.65
N ALA A 167 3.80 8.10 -4.99
CA ALA A 167 3.71 9.47 -5.49
C ALA A 167 5.07 10.19 -5.45
N CYS A 168 5.99 9.77 -4.55
CA CYS A 168 7.31 10.37 -4.42
C CYS A 168 8.31 9.34 -3.90
N TYR A 169 9.23 8.86 -4.75
CA TYR A 169 10.21 7.83 -4.37
C TYR A 169 11.40 8.38 -3.58
N THR A 170 11.78 9.62 -3.82
CA THR A 170 13.01 10.19 -3.26
C THR A 170 12.83 11.66 -2.94
N ARG A 171 13.67 12.16 -2.03
CA ARG A 171 13.75 13.60 -1.75
C ARG A 171 14.04 14.43 -3.01
N GLU A 172 14.80 13.87 -3.96
CA GLU A 172 15.11 14.55 -5.21
C GLU A 172 13.87 14.79 -6.07
N ASN A 173 12.88 13.87 -6.04
CA ASN A 173 11.60 14.09 -6.71
C ASN A 173 10.90 15.35 -6.16
N MET A 174 10.93 15.54 -4.83
CA MET A 174 10.34 16.70 -4.18
C MET A 174 11.14 17.98 -4.44
N ASP A 175 12.46 17.94 -4.23
CA ASP A 175 13.34 19.12 -4.27
C ASP A 175 13.47 19.71 -5.68
N ARG A 176 13.31 18.89 -6.72
CA ARG A 176 13.46 19.28 -8.13
C ARG A 176 12.15 19.29 -8.93
N ASP A 177 11.04 18.95 -8.29
CA ASP A 177 9.74 18.77 -8.95
C ASP A 177 9.81 17.82 -10.16
N VAL A 178 10.53 16.70 -9.97
CA VAL A 178 10.72 15.69 -11.01
C VAL A 178 9.83 14.51 -10.70
N LEU A 179 8.94 14.19 -11.62
CA LEU A 179 8.03 13.06 -11.48
C LEU A 179 8.77 11.71 -11.46
N PRO A 180 8.28 10.70 -10.74
CA PRO A 180 8.74 9.33 -10.87
C PRO A 180 8.64 8.86 -12.32
N ARG A 181 9.56 7.98 -12.73
CA ARG A 181 9.63 7.53 -14.13
C ARG A 181 8.46 6.63 -14.55
N ILE A 182 7.84 5.96 -13.59
CA ILE A 182 6.71 5.04 -13.83
C ILE A 182 5.44 5.73 -13.35
N LEU A 183 4.67 6.20 -14.30
CA LEU A 183 3.40 6.87 -14.09
C LEU A 183 2.37 6.27 -15.03
N TRP A 184 1.13 6.21 -14.56
CA TRP A 184 -0.02 5.91 -15.40
C TRP A 184 -0.42 7.15 -16.23
N ASP A 185 -0.40 8.33 -15.59
CA ASP A 185 -0.66 9.62 -16.20
C ASP A 185 0.29 10.66 -15.58
N ALA A 186 0.86 11.56 -16.39
CA ALA A 186 1.83 12.56 -16.00
C ALA A 186 1.40 13.98 -16.41
#